data_28790dda2aeaee4acfdba7a7d1895f94
#
_entry.id   28790dda2aeaee4acfdba7a7d1895f94
#
_cell.length_a   1.000
_cell.length_b   1.000
_cell.length_c   1.000
_cell.angle_alpha   90.00
_cell.angle_beta   90.00
_cell.angle_gamma   90.00
#
_symmetry.space_group_name_H-M   'P 1'
#
loop_
_entity.id
_entity.type
_entity.pdbx_description
1 polymer ?
#
loop_
_entity_poly.entity_id
_entity_poly.type
_entity_poly.pdbx_seq_one_letter_code
_entity_poly.pdbx_strand_id
1 'polypeptide(L)'
;MRGRELLVAGIALMTACGALTACSSDEPSPPPPRPSGIAQIKPCDFFTQDELDEYELHDPAPLTPPAVGCMWQGSKFFEDASTVLVLTLQDRAADKELADLGSASGARISERPAVDGRRVWRDTTPGKDVKCGLIFEIDGSSSAELELSEFLGVSDVEPTQQDLCKGLDELAPRVEGKLPAVRT
;
A
#
# COMPACT_ATOMS: atom_id res chain seq x y z
N MET A 1 -52.01 40.22 12.26
CA MET A 1 -53.25 39.75 12.85
C MET A 1 -52.91 38.54 13.69
N ARG A 2 -52.89 38.75 14.95
CA ARG A 2 -53.66 37.99 15.99
C ARG A 2 -53.30 36.54 16.00
N GLY A 3 -52.79 35.95 17.04
CA GLY A 3 -52.90 36.24 18.44
C GLY A 3 -52.92 34.95 19.18
N ARG A 4 -52.31 35.00 20.33
CA ARG A 4 -52.75 34.39 21.59
C ARG A 4 -52.41 32.91 21.82
N GLU A 5 -51.52 32.77 22.75
CA GLU A 5 -51.64 32.64 24.22
C GLU A 5 -52.00 31.22 24.64
N LEU A 6 -51.15 30.69 25.46
CA LEU A 6 -51.13 30.50 26.91
C LEU A 6 -51.71 29.18 27.37
N LEU A 7 -50.98 28.46 28.17
CA LEU A 7 -51.20 28.03 29.58
C LEU A 7 -50.44 26.71 29.80
N VAL A 8 -49.39 26.68 30.58
CA VAL A 8 -49.21 26.66 32.03
C VAL A 8 -49.92 25.49 32.73
N ALA A 9 -49.15 24.88 33.56
CA ALA A 9 -49.39 23.98 34.68
C ALA A 9 -49.03 22.52 34.39
N GLY A 10 -48.30 21.80 35.18
CA GLY A 10 -47.79 22.00 36.51
C GLY A 10 -47.44 20.63 37.08
N ILE A 11 -46.37 20.60 37.84
CA ILE A 11 -46.14 19.79 39.03
C ILE A 11 -46.23 18.25 38.88
N ALA A 12 -45.12 17.57 39.12
CA ALA A 12 -44.97 16.68 40.28
C ALA A 12 -43.54 16.09 40.35
N LEU A 13 -42.90 16.40 41.44
CA LEU A 13 -41.75 15.70 42.02
C LEU A 13 -42.08 14.22 42.19
N MET A 14 -41.19 13.35 41.72
CA MET A 14 -40.94 12.08 42.40
C MET A 14 -39.47 11.74 42.27
N THR A 15 -38.74 12.03 43.32
CA THR A 15 -37.43 11.49 43.68
C THR A 15 -37.54 9.98 43.86
N ALA A 16 -36.99 9.24 42.94
CA ALA A 16 -36.66 7.83 43.15
C ALA A 16 -35.14 7.65 43.02
N CYS A 17 -34.48 7.65 44.18
CA CYS A 17 -33.10 7.17 44.29
C CYS A 17 -33.10 5.67 43.95
N GLY A 18 -32.79 5.36 42.68
CA GLY A 18 -32.36 4.03 42.25
C GLY A 18 -30.86 3.99 42.28
N ALA A 19 -30.27 3.41 43.32
CA ALA A 19 -28.84 3.03 43.32
C ALA A 19 -28.64 1.96 42.25
N LEU A 20 -28.30 2.39 41.04
CA LEU A 20 -27.71 1.52 40.02
C LEU A 20 -26.27 1.30 40.41
N THR A 21 -25.99 0.20 41.11
CA THR A 21 -24.66 -0.38 41.17
C THR A 21 -24.29 -0.78 39.74
N ALA A 22 -23.60 0.14 39.03
CA ALA A 22 -22.90 -0.17 37.83
C ALA A 22 -21.79 -1.15 38.18
N CYS A 23 -22.01 -2.44 37.98
CA CYS A 23 -20.92 -3.40 37.83
C CYS A 23 -20.12 -2.94 36.59
N SER A 24 -19.08 -2.20 36.84
CA SER A 24 -18.01 -2.01 35.86
C SER A 24 -17.41 -3.38 35.62
N SER A 25 -17.85 -4.04 34.58
CA SER A 25 -17.05 -5.11 34.00
C SER A 25 -15.78 -4.44 33.50
N ASP A 26 -14.70 -4.57 34.23
CA ASP A 26 -13.36 -4.29 33.71
C ASP A 26 -13.06 -5.32 32.61
N GLU A 27 -13.70 -5.14 31.49
CA GLU A 27 -13.31 -5.83 30.28
C GLU A 27 -11.96 -5.28 29.90
N PRO A 28 -10.89 -6.11 29.89
CA PRO A 28 -9.55 -5.63 29.57
C PRO A 28 -9.62 -4.95 28.19
N SER A 29 -9.23 -3.69 28.16
CA SER A 29 -9.15 -2.94 26.89
C SER A 29 -8.37 -3.79 25.90
N PRO A 30 -8.86 -3.96 24.67
CA PRO A 30 -8.13 -4.69 23.65
C PRO A 30 -6.72 -4.10 23.55
N PRO A 31 -5.68 -4.96 23.46
CA PRO A 31 -4.31 -4.47 23.32
C PRO A 31 -4.23 -3.52 22.12
N PRO A 32 -3.43 -2.45 22.21
CA PRO A 32 -3.26 -1.52 21.10
C PRO A 32 -2.85 -2.30 19.85
N PRO A 33 -3.36 -1.93 18.68
CA PRO A 33 -3.01 -2.57 17.42
C PRO A 33 -1.47 -2.54 17.30
N ARG A 34 -0.88 -3.70 16.99
CA ARG A 34 0.56 -3.78 16.76
C ARG A 34 0.86 -2.96 15.51
N PRO A 35 1.93 -2.13 15.53
CA PRO A 35 2.32 -1.43 14.31
C PRO A 35 2.55 -2.47 13.20
N SER A 36 1.98 -2.22 12.02
CA SER A 36 2.20 -3.05 10.84
C SER A 36 3.69 -3.09 10.50
N GLY A 37 4.16 -4.16 9.89
CA GLY A 37 5.54 -4.29 9.47
C GLY A 37 6.02 -3.13 8.59
N ILE A 38 5.09 -2.46 7.88
CA ILE A 38 5.38 -1.30 7.02
C ILE A 38 5.74 -0.02 7.79
N ALA A 39 5.33 0.13 9.04
CA ALA A 39 5.59 1.35 9.82
C ALA A 39 7.08 1.63 10.07
N GLN A 40 7.94 0.65 9.86
CA GLN A 40 9.39 0.77 10.03
C GLN A 40 10.11 1.07 8.71
N ILE A 41 9.42 0.95 7.58
CA ILE A 41 10.00 1.16 6.26
C ILE A 41 9.90 2.65 5.93
N LYS A 42 11.04 3.23 5.56
CA LYS A 42 11.10 4.57 4.96
C LYS A 42 11.21 4.40 3.45
N PRO A 43 10.15 4.64 2.70
CA PRO A 43 10.13 4.27 1.28
C PRO A 43 11.26 4.89 0.47
N CYS A 44 11.55 6.18 0.66
CA CYS A 44 12.58 6.86 -0.12
C CYS A 44 14.02 6.54 0.33
N ASP A 45 14.20 5.97 1.52
CA ASP A 45 15.49 5.47 2.01
C ASP A 45 15.64 3.96 1.76
N PHE A 46 14.73 3.37 0.99
CA PHE A 46 14.67 1.92 0.78
C PHE A 46 15.89 1.40 0.01
N PHE A 47 16.33 2.12 -1.00
CA PHE A 47 17.57 1.83 -1.72
C PHE A 47 18.72 2.65 -1.14
N THR A 48 19.90 2.02 -1.01
CA THR A 48 21.14 2.72 -0.69
C THR A 48 21.63 3.50 -1.90
N GLN A 49 22.55 4.47 -1.69
CA GLN A 49 23.11 5.24 -2.80
C GLN A 49 23.81 4.32 -3.82
N ASP A 50 24.56 3.32 -3.36
CA ASP A 50 25.23 2.37 -4.24
C ASP A 50 24.25 1.58 -5.13
N GLU A 51 23.08 1.23 -4.58
CA GLU A 51 22.01 0.56 -5.33
C GLU A 51 21.31 1.51 -6.30
N LEU A 52 21.08 2.76 -5.89
CA LEU A 52 20.55 3.78 -6.80
C LEU A 52 21.50 3.98 -7.98
N ASP A 53 22.78 4.06 -7.73
CA ASP A 53 23.80 4.21 -8.78
C ASP A 53 23.88 2.92 -9.64
N GLU A 54 23.83 1.72 -9.02
CA GLU A 54 23.85 0.44 -9.73
C GLU A 54 22.66 0.29 -10.70
N TYR A 55 21.49 0.77 -10.28
CA TYR A 55 20.24 0.66 -11.07
C TYR A 55 19.90 1.94 -11.84
N GLU A 56 20.77 2.94 -11.81
CA GLU A 56 20.58 4.25 -12.47
C GLU A 56 19.24 4.91 -12.07
N LEU A 57 18.87 4.74 -10.80
CA LEU A 57 17.68 5.34 -10.21
C LEU A 57 18.04 6.69 -9.59
N HIS A 58 17.28 7.72 -9.88
CA HIS A 58 17.53 9.07 -9.40
C HIS A 58 16.23 9.78 -9.02
N ASP A 59 16.36 10.98 -8.46
CA ASP A 59 15.25 11.87 -8.11
C ASP A 59 14.18 11.20 -7.22
N PRO A 60 14.56 10.63 -6.04
CA PRO A 60 13.59 10.05 -5.13
C PRO A 60 12.54 11.07 -4.72
N ALA A 61 11.27 10.77 -4.97
CA ALA A 61 10.15 11.61 -4.63
C ALA A 61 9.11 10.84 -3.82
N PRO A 62 8.72 11.32 -2.62
CA PRO A 62 7.66 10.67 -1.85
C PRO A 62 6.32 10.77 -2.58
N LEU A 63 5.53 9.72 -2.48
CA LEU A 63 4.17 9.72 -3.02
C LEU A 63 3.28 10.69 -2.24
N THR A 64 2.30 11.25 -2.93
CA THR A 64 1.32 12.16 -2.31
C THR A 64 0.32 11.39 -1.45
N PRO A 65 0.08 11.80 -0.21
CA PRO A 65 -0.95 11.18 0.64
C PRO A 65 -2.32 11.07 -0.08
N PRO A 66 -3.07 9.99 0.16
CA PRO A 66 -2.89 8.98 1.21
C PRO A 66 -1.90 7.87 0.89
N ALA A 67 -1.30 7.82 -0.31
CA ALA A 67 -0.32 6.81 -0.65
C ALA A 67 0.96 6.95 0.19
N VAL A 68 1.48 5.82 0.67
CA VAL A 68 2.77 5.75 1.38
C VAL A 68 3.75 5.04 0.46
N GLY A 69 4.78 5.76 0.01
CA GLY A 69 5.71 5.18 -0.95
C GLY A 69 6.75 6.17 -1.44
N CYS A 70 7.56 5.72 -2.38
CA CYS A 70 8.53 6.55 -3.09
C CYS A 70 8.57 6.19 -4.57
N MET A 71 8.88 7.16 -5.38
CA MET A 71 9.07 7.05 -6.80
C MET A 71 10.51 7.46 -7.14
N TRP A 72 11.13 6.75 -8.07
CA TRP A 72 12.45 7.08 -8.65
C TRP A 72 12.33 7.12 -10.16
N GLN A 73 13.07 8.03 -10.78
CA GLN A 73 13.16 8.11 -12.23
C GLN A 73 14.40 7.33 -12.71
N GLY A 74 14.35 6.85 -13.95
CA GLY A 74 15.46 6.15 -14.57
C GLY A 74 15.47 4.66 -14.27
N SER A 75 16.22 3.94 -15.06
CA SER A 75 16.49 2.52 -14.88
C SER A 75 17.55 2.06 -15.89
N LYS A 76 18.59 1.38 -15.44
CA LYS A 76 19.60 0.75 -16.29
C LYS A 76 19.05 -0.31 -17.27
N PHE A 77 17.80 -0.71 -17.08
CA PHE A 77 17.18 -1.73 -17.92
C PHE A 77 16.78 -1.21 -19.29
N PHE A 78 16.81 0.12 -19.49
CA PHE A 78 16.32 0.76 -20.72
C PHE A 78 17.18 1.99 -21.04
N GLU A 79 18.19 1.82 -21.91
CA GLU A 79 19.20 2.84 -22.20
C GLU A 79 18.62 4.18 -22.70
N ASP A 80 17.43 4.18 -23.31
CA ASP A 80 16.83 5.37 -23.92
C ASP A 80 15.36 5.61 -23.48
N ALA A 81 14.86 4.83 -22.53
CA ALA A 81 13.47 4.96 -22.08
C ALA A 81 13.39 5.66 -20.72
N SER A 82 12.54 6.66 -20.63
CA SER A 82 12.18 7.24 -19.35
C SER A 82 11.27 6.26 -18.60
N THR A 83 11.84 5.59 -17.61
CA THR A 83 11.09 4.69 -16.74
C THR A 83 10.94 5.26 -15.35
N VAL A 84 9.91 4.81 -14.66
CA VAL A 84 9.62 5.17 -13.28
C VAL A 84 9.47 3.89 -12.47
N LEU A 85 10.27 3.78 -11.41
CA LEU A 85 10.12 2.75 -10.39
C LEU A 85 9.33 3.32 -9.22
N VAL A 86 8.28 2.65 -8.80
CA VAL A 86 7.43 3.05 -7.68
C VAL A 86 7.39 1.94 -6.64
N LEU A 87 7.71 2.26 -5.40
CA LEU A 87 7.46 1.41 -4.24
C LEU A 87 6.30 1.99 -3.46
N THR A 88 5.21 1.25 -3.36
CA THR A 88 4.03 1.60 -2.56
C THR A 88 3.92 0.65 -1.37
N LEU A 89 3.72 1.19 -0.18
CA LEU A 89 3.45 0.42 1.03
C LEU A 89 1.96 0.53 1.37
N GLN A 90 1.34 -0.60 1.62
CA GLN A 90 -0.09 -0.67 1.86
C GLN A 90 -0.38 -1.30 3.23
N ASP A 91 -1.12 -0.60 4.06
CA ASP A 91 -1.65 -1.12 5.34
C ASP A 91 -2.90 -1.97 5.05
N ARG A 92 -2.69 -2.94 4.17
CA ARG A 92 -3.71 -3.85 3.67
C ARG A 92 -3.08 -5.18 3.26
N ALA A 93 -3.73 -6.28 3.64
CA ALA A 93 -3.28 -7.63 3.27
C ALA A 93 -3.19 -7.79 1.74
N ALA A 94 -2.18 -8.52 1.29
CA ALA A 94 -1.97 -8.78 -0.14
C ALA A 94 -3.20 -9.42 -0.81
N ASP A 95 -3.89 -10.35 -0.13
CA ASP A 95 -5.09 -11.00 -0.68
C ASP A 95 -6.23 -10.00 -0.99
N LYS A 96 -6.37 -8.92 -0.21
CA LYS A 96 -7.32 -7.85 -0.50
C LYS A 96 -6.90 -7.01 -1.69
N GLU A 97 -5.61 -6.70 -1.78
CA GLU A 97 -5.04 -5.99 -2.92
C GLU A 97 -5.29 -6.76 -4.22
N LEU A 98 -4.97 -8.05 -4.20
CA LEU A 98 -5.19 -8.95 -5.33
C LEU A 98 -6.66 -9.07 -5.73
N ALA A 99 -7.58 -9.08 -4.75
CA ALA A 99 -9.01 -9.12 -5.01
C ALA A 99 -9.50 -7.85 -5.73
N ASP A 100 -9.00 -6.68 -5.31
CA ASP A 100 -9.35 -5.39 -5.92
C ASP A 100 -8.78 -5.27 -7.33
N LEU A 101 -7.51 -5.64 -7.53
CA LEU A 101 -6.88 -5.70 -8.85
C LEU A 101 -7.56 -6.72 -9.75
N GLY A 102 -7.86 -7.93 -9.23
CA GLY A 102 -8.56 -8.98 -9.96
C GLY A 102 -9.98 -8.63 -10.37
N SER A 103 -10.62 -7.68 -9.67
CA SER A 103 -11.93 -7.14 -10.05
C SER A 103 -11.85 -6.17 -11.24
N ALA A 104 -10.66 -5.61 -11.53
CA ALA A 104 -10.45 -4.75 -12.66
C ALA A 104 -10.52 -5.56 -13.97
N SER A 105 -11.16 -4.99 -14.98
CA SER A 105 -11.30 -5.64 -16.28
C SER A 105 -9.94 -5.93 -16.91
N GLY A 106 -9.64 -7.20 -17.13
CA GLY A 106 -8.42 -7.64 -17.81
C GLY A 106 -7.21 -7.84 -16.91
N ALA A 107 -7.38 -7.82 -15.58
CA ALA A 107 -6.29 -8.10 -14.65
C ALA A 107 -5.59 -9.43 -14.96
N ARG A 108 -4.27 -9.42 -14.94
CA ARG A 108 -3.41 -10.59 -15.15
C ARG A 108 -2.44 -10.72 -13.99
N ILE A 109 -2.86 -11.45 -12.99
CA ILE A 109 -2.09 -11.69 -11.78
C ILE A 109 -1.65 -13.16 -11.76
N SER A 110 -0.38 -13.39 -11.48
CA SER A 110 0.20 -14.73 -11.33
C SER A 110 1.08 -14.79 -10.09
N GLU A 111 0.92 -15.85 -9.31
CA GLU A 111 1.81 -16.12 -8.18
C GLU A 111 3.19 -16.53 -8.69
N ARG A 112 4.24 -16.01 -8.05
CA ARG A 112 5.63 -16.39 -8.30
C ARG A 112 6.08 -17.40 -7.26
N PRO A 113 7.15 -18.19 -7.56
CA PRO A 113 7.80 -18.99 -6.54
C PRO A 113 8.16 -18.10 -5.35
N ALA A 114 7.81 -18.56 -4.16
CA ALA A 114 8.14 -17.84 -2.93
C ALA A 114 9.66 -17.76 -2.75
N VAL A 115 10.15 -16.60 -2.32
CA VAL A 115 11.53 -16.40 -1.88
C VAL A 115 11.50 -16.15 -0.38
N ASP A 116 12.31 -16.86 0.38
CA ASP A 116 12.37 -16.79 1.85
C ASP A 116 10.99 -16.95 2.55
N GLY A 117 10.11 -17.76 1.94
CA GLY A 117 8.77 -18.02 2.46
C GLY A 117 7.75 -16.90 2.23
N ARG A 118 8.13 -15.83 1.55
CA ARG A 118 7.26 -14.72 1.19
C ARG A 118 6.48 -15.03 -0.06
N ARG A 119 5.16 -14.86 -0.02
CA ARG A 119 4.32 -14.91 -1.21
C ARG A 119 4.50 -13.65 -2.03
N VAL A 120 4.67 -13.83 -3.33
CA VAL A 120 4.87 -12.73 -4.28
C VAL A 120 3.99 -12.98 -5.50
N TRP A 121 3.33 -11.94 -5.98
CA TRP A 121 2.53 -11.99 -7.20
C TRP A 121 3.04 -10.98 -8.21
N ARG A 122 2.94 -11.36 -9.47
CA ARG A 122 3.20 -10.47 -10.60
C ARG A 122 1.88 -9.95 -11.13
N ASP A 123 1.80 -8.62 -11.28
CA ASP A 123 0.74 -7.93 -11.99
C ASP A 123 1.24 -7.48 -13.38
N THR A 124 0.60 -8.03 -14.41
CA THR A 124 0.80 -7.66 -15.81
C THR A 124 -0.50 -7.21 -16.45
N THR A 125 -1.34 -6.55 -15.67
CA THR A 125 -2.62 -6.05 -16.14
C THR A 125 -2.41 -5.10 -17.31
N PRO A 126 -3.02 -5.38 -18.49
CA PRO A 126 -2.93 -4.47 -19.63
C PRO A 126 -3.60 -3.14 -19.27
N GLY A 127 -2.92 -2.07 -19.54
CA GLY A 127 -3.38 -0.71 -19.30
C GLY A 127 -3.13 0.18 -20.50
N LYS A 128 -3.36 1.48 -20.29
CA LYS A 128 -3.01 2.52 -21.24
C LYS A 128 -1.49 2.69 -21.30
N ASP A 129 -0.86 2.45 -20.16
CA ASP A 129 0.56 2.57 -19.96
C ASP A 129 1.15 1.17 -19.79
N VAL A 130 2.31 0.95 -20.39
CA VAL A 130 3.03 -0.31 -20.25
C VAL A 130 3.65 -0.36 -18.88
N LYS A 131 3.29 -1.37 -18.10
CA LYS A 131 3.79 -1.55 -16.74
C LYS A 131 3.93 -3.01 -16.36
N CYS A 132 4.76 -3.27 -15.36
CA CYS A 132 4.84 -4.53 -14.64
C CYS A 132 4.91 -4.25 -13.13
N GLY A 133 4.19 -5.01 -12.34
CA GLY A 133 4.14 -4.90 -10.89
C GLY A 133 4.54 -6.20 -10.19
N LEU A 134 5.10 -6.07 -8.98
CA LEU A 134 5.29 -7.16 -8.04
C LEU A 134 4.64 -6.78 -6.70
N ILE A 135 3.78 -7.65 -6.21
CA ILE A 135 3.11 -7.47 -4.93
C ILE A 135 3.72 -8.47 -3.95
N PHE A 136 4.24 -7.95 -2.85
CA PHE A 136 4.90 -8.72 -1.79
C PHE A 136 4.00 -8.76 -0.56
N GLU A 137 3.73 -9.94 -0.03
CA GLU A 137 3.14 -10.07 1.29
C GLU A 137 4.16 -9.68 2.35
N ILE A 138 3.83 -8.72 3.23
CA ILE A 138 4.69 -8.36 4.37
C ILE A 138 4.22 -9.12 5.60
N ASP A 139 2.93 -9.06 5.88
CA ASP A 139 2.26 -9.82 6.93
C ASP A 139 0.76 -9.94 6.58
N GLY A 140 -0.02 -10.58 7.45
CA GLY A 140 -1.46 -10.77 7.21
C GLY A 140 -2.30 -9.47 7.14
N SER A 141 -1.68 -8.30 7.34
CA SER A 141 -2.35 -7.00 7.34
C SER A 141 -1.71 -5.97 6.42
N SER A 142 -0.55 -6.25 5.86
CA SER A 142 0.20 -5.29 5.04
C SER A 142 0.89 -5.93 3.84
N SER A 143 1.07 -5.13 2.80
CA SER A 143 1.75 -5.51 1.57
C SER A 143 2.63 -4.38 1.05
N ALA A 144 3.53 -4.71 0.12
CA ALA A 144 4.28 -3.76 -0.67
C ALA A 144 4.08 -4.06 -2.15
N GLU A 145 3.96 -3.02 -2.94
CA GLU A 145 3.94 -3.12 -4.40
C GLU A 145 5.15 -2.41 -4.98
N LEU A 146 5.87 -3.10 -5.85
CA LEU A 146 6.93 -2.52 -6.65
C LEU A 146 6.48 -2.51 -8.12
N GLU A 147 6.34 -1.34 -8.70
CA GLU A 147 5.90 -1.16 -10.08
C GLU A 147 7.01 -0.51 -10.90
N LEU A 148 7.27 -1.05 -12.07
CA LEU A 148 8.10 -0.41 -13.10
C LEU A 148 7.21 -0.09 -14.28
N SER A 149 7.18 1.17 -14.66
CA SER A 149 6.36 1.67 -15.76
C SER A 149 7.14 2.64 -16.64
N GLU A 150 6.70 2.80 -17.87
CA GLU A 150 7.19 3.85 -18.75
C GLU A 150 6.64 5.21 -18.32
N PHE A 151 7.50 6.23 -18.34
CA PHE A 151 7.06 7.61 -18.15
C PHE A 151 6.56 8.17 -19.49
N LEU A 152 5.27 8.41 -19.57
CA LEU A 152 4.55 8.74 -20.80
C LEU A 152 5.24 9.79 -21.67
N GLY A 153 5.55 9.40 -22.89
CA GLY A 153 5.76 10.31 -24.01
C GLY A 153 7.11 11.02 -24.09
N VAL A 154 8.13 10.53 -23.38
CA VAL A 154 9.46 11.18 -23.33
C VAL A 154 10.52 10.41 -24.13
N SER A 155 10.24 9.17 -24.50
CA SER A 155 11.19 8.31 -25.22
C SER A 155 10.72 7.94 -26.62
N ASP A 156 11.65 7.88 -27.57
CA ASP A 156 11.39 7.32 -28.91
C ASP A 156 11.39 5.78 -28.91
N VAL A 157 11.77 5.16 -27.78
CA VAL A 157 11.80 3.70 -27.59
C VAL A 157 10.82 3.33 -26.48
N GLU A 158 9.75 2.65 -26.84
CA GLU A 158 8.78 2.13 -25.88
C GLU A 158 9.23 0.75 -25.38
N PRO A 159 9.48 0.57 -24.07
CA PRO A 159 9.78 -0.74 -23.52
C PRO A 159 8.56 -1.66 -23.64
N THR A 160 8.78 -2.93 -23.89
CA THR A 160 7.69 -3.89 -23.83
C THR A 160 7.38 -4.27 -22.36
N GLN A 161 6.16 -4.74 -22.10
CA GLN A 161 5.80 -5.27 -20.77
C GLN A 161 6.77 -6.38 -20.32
N GLN A 162 7.24 -7.19 -21.25
CA GLN A 162 8.20 -8.27 -20.95
C GLN A 162 9.54 -7.69 -20.46
N ASP A 163 9.99 -6.61 -21.06
CA ASP A 163 11.24 -5.94 -20.65
C ASP A 163 11.11 -5.35 -19.26
N LEU A 164 9.99 -4.64 -18.97
CA LEU A 164 9.71 -4.11 -17.64
C LEU A 164 9.66 -5.21 -16.57
N CYS A 165 8.99 -6.33 -16.88
CA CYS A 165 8.94 -7.47 -15.97
C CYS A 165 10.33 -8.09 -15.73
N LYS A 166 11.19 -8.15 -16.76
CA LYS A 166 12.56 -8.62 -16.61
C LYS A 166 13.36 -7.70 -15.68
N GLY A 167 13.25 -6.38 -15.84
CA GLY A 167 13.88 -5.42 -14.94
C GLY A 167 13.43 -5.59 -13.49
N LEU A 168 12.13 -5.77 -13.25
CA LEU A 168 11.62 -6.05 -11.91
C LEU A 168 12.12 -7.37 -11.34
N ASP A 169 12.28 -8.40 -12.17
CA ASP A 169 12.81 -9.69 -11.72
C ASP A 169 14.27 -9.59 -11.23
N GLU A 170 15.05 -8.67 -11.78
CA GLU A 170 16.41 -8.40 -11.31
C GLU A 170 16.42 -7.61 -9.99
N LEU A 171 15.44 -6.71 -9.78
CA LEU A 171 15.27 -5.94 -8.55
C LEU A 171 14.65 -6.74 -7.40
N ALA A 172 13.78 -7.70 -7.71
CA ALA A 172 12.96 -8.41 -6.73
C ALA A 172 13.78 -9.00 -5.55
N PRO A 173 14.90 -9.70 -5.75
CA PRO A 173 15.67 -10.26 -4.64
C PRO A 173 16.21 -9.20 -3.66
N ARG A 174 16.55 -8.00 -4.18
CA ARG A 174 17.01 -6.87 -3.35
C ARG A 174 15.88 -6.32 -2.49
N VAL A 175 14.69 -6.20 -3.09
CA VAL A 175 13.50 -5.72 -2.38
C VAL A 175 13.07 -6.74 -1.34
N GLU A 176 12.95 -8.00 -1.68
CA GLU A 176 12.57 -9.08 -0.77
C GLU A 176 13.47 -9.15 0.46
N GLY A 177 14.79 -9.03 0.27
CA GLY A 177 15.77 -9.08 1.36
C GLY A 177 15.69 -7.90 2.34
N LYS A 178 15.04 -6.80 1.96
CA LYS A 178 14.89 -5.59 2.80
C LYS A 178 13.54 -5.48 3.47
N LEU A 179 12.55 -6.20 2.98
CA LEU A 179 11.23 -6.23 3.60
C LEU A 179 11.29 -6.99 4.93
N PRO A 180 10.52 -6.58 5.95
CA PRO A 180 10.45 -7.28 7.23
C PRO A 180 10.13 -8.77 7.04
N ALA A 181 10.75 -9.64 7.83
CA ALA A 181 10.48 -11.08 7.75
C ALA A 181 8.99 -11.37 7.96
N VAL A 182 8.45 -12.30 7.15
CA VAL A 182 7.05 -12.74 7.29
C VAL A 182 6.89 -13.36 8.69
N ARG A 183 5.99 -12.81 9.49
CA ARG A 183 5.65 -13.37 10.79
C ARG A 183 4.50 -14.34 10.57
N THR A 184 4.82 -15.63 10.70
CA THR A 184 3.84 -16.72 10.73
C THR A 184 3.11 -16.79 12.06
#